data_de542a4e4e8745643c8dac2e369059d0
#
_entry.id   de542a4e4e8745643c8dac2e369059d0
#
_cell.length_a   1.000
_cell.length_b   1.000
_cell.length_c   1.000
_cell.angle_alpha   90.00
_cell.angle_beta   90.00
_cell.angle_gamma   90.00
#
_symmetry.space_group_name_H-M   'P 1'
#
loop_
_entity.id
_entity.type
_entity.pdbx_description
1 polymer ?
#
loop_
_entity_poly.entity_id
_entity_poly.type
_entity_poly.pdbx_seq_one_letter_code
_entity_poly.pdbx_strand_id
1 'polypeptide(L)'
;MGKSVLLVDMDEGLRCLDLLLGVDHKVVFDLSDILNGAPISNGTYTLASNQLINVIPAPAKIGDITAASLEAFAKKVKTMYDVVIFDFPAGLDFSLYTAIGSDTQFFAVCNPDPVSVRDAAAVCASLPQTEYDARLIINRFDAEYIRKKIYSNIDDIIDISGFRLLGLVPQSRDLMLLSVTHKIKPKTKAFKALYRIARRLLGEEVRLPRIKKI
;
A
#
# COMPACT_ATOMS: atom_id res chain seq x y z
N MET A 1 -2.66 -17.93 0.68
CA MET A 1 -3.31 -17.60 -0.60
C MET A 1 -2.46 -18.06 -1.80
N GLY A 2 -1.17 -18.36 -1.62
CA GLY A 2 -0.31 -18.98 -2.63
C GLY A 2 -0.01 -18.11 -3.86
N LYS A 3 -0.24 -16.80 -3.78
CA LYS A 3 0.04 -15.85 -4.86
C LYS A 3 1.46 -15.32 -4.77
N SER A 4 2.13 -15.19 -5.91
CA SER A 4 3.39 -14.46 -6.02
C SER A 4 3.12 -12.95 -5.97
N VAL A 5 3.88 -12.23 -5.14
CA VAL A 5 3.67 -10.79 -4.90
C VAL A 5 4.99 -10.05 -5.11
N LEU A 6 4.95 -8.98 -5.89
CA LEU A 6 6.01 -7.99 -5.98
C LEU A 6 5.57 -6.71 -5.26
N LEU A 7 6.39 -6.23 -4.35
CA LEU A 7 6.28 -4.91 -3.74
C LEU A 7 7.28 -3.99 -4.42
N VAL A 8 6.84 -2.84 -4.89
CA VAL A 8 7.70 -1.83 -5.51
C VAL A 8 7.62 -0.57 -4.66
N ASP A 9 8.73 -0.24 -4.02
CA ASP A 9 8.86 1.00 -3.23
C ASP A 9 9.05 2.18 -4.18
N MET A 10 8.15 3.17 -4.09
CA MET A 10 8.14 4.36 -4.94
C MET A 10 8.55 5.63 -4.17
N ASP A 11 8.96 5.50 -2.89
CA ASP A 11 9.33 6.63 -2.03
C ASP A 11 10.80 7.00 -2.21
N GLU A 12 11.09 7.74 -3.29
CA GLU A 12 12.43 8.17 -3.64
C GLU A 12 13.09 8.97 -2.52
N GLY A 13 14.30 8.59 -2.17
CA GLY A 13 15.12 9.25 -1.14
C GLY A 13 14.74 8.89 0.30
N LEU A 14 13.53 8.37 0.56
CA LEU A 14 13.05 7.98 1.89
C LEU A 14 12.63 6.51 1.95
N ARG A 15 13.18 5.69 1.07
CA ARG A 15 12.88 4.26 0.97
C ARG A 15 12.80 3.58 2.35
N CYS A 16 11.79 2.75 2.55
CA CYS A 16 11.59 2.10 3.83
C CYS A 16 11.14 0.63 3.72
N LEU A 17 10.67 0.15 2.58
CA LEU A 17 10.19 -1.22 2.46
C LEU A 17 11.32 -2.25 2.64
N ASP A 18 12.51 -1.99 2.17
CA ASP A 18 13.69 -2.85 2.35
C ASP A 18 14.01 -3.05 3.85
N LEU A 19 14.00 -1.95 4.63
CA LEU A 19 14.20 -1.98 6.07
C LEU A 19 13.07 -2.72 6.79
N LEU A 20 11.80 -2.39 6.46
CA LEU A 20 10.62 -3.04 7.05
C LEU A 20 10.61 -4.55 6.82
N LEU A 21 11.13 -4.98 5.68
CA LEU A 21 11.13 -6.39 5.26
C LEU A 21 12.44 -7.12 5.57
N GLY A 22 13.45 -6.40 6.12
CA GLY A 22 14.72 -6.95 6.56
C GLY A 22 15.63 -7.42 5.41
N VAL A 23 15.59 -6.73 4.27
CA VAL A 23 16.45 -6.99 3.11
C VAL A 23 17.44 -5.87 2.81
N ASP A 24 17.39 -4.76 3.55
CA ASP A 24 18.20 -3.56 3.38
C ASP A 24 19.70 -3.86 3.26
N HIS A 25 20.20 -4.81 4.06
CA HIS A 25 21.60 -5.24 4.06
C HIS A 25 22.05 -5.99 2.79
N LYS A 26 21.11 -6.34 1.90
CA LYS A 26 21.39 -7.03 0.62
C LYS A 26 21.27 -6.12 -0.58
N VAL A 27 20.73 -4.91 -0.40
CA VAL A 27 20.40 -4.00 -1.51
C VAL A 27 21.68 -3.47 -2.16
N VAL A 28 21.87 -3.85 -3.43
CA VAL A 28 22.95 -3.36 -4.30
C VAL A 28 22.37 -2.58 -5.48
N PHE A 29 21.25 -3.06 -6.03
CA PHE A 29 20.50 -2.42 -7.10
C PHE A 29 19.13 -2.00 -6.58
N ASP A 30 18.63 -0.86 -7.04
CA ASP A 30 17.31 -0.35 -6.72
C ASP A 30 16.45 -0.15 -7.98
N LEU A 31 15.28 0.48 -7.83
CA LEU A 31 14.37 0.71 -8.94
C LEU A 31 15.01 1.59 -10.02
N SER A 32 15.83 2.59 -9.67
CA SER A 32 16.49 3.45 -10.67
C SER A 32 17.43 2.67 -11.57
N ASP A 33 18.20 1.72 -11.03
CA ASP A 33 19.08 0.87 -11.84
C ASP A 33 18.28 0.06 -12.85
N ILE A 34 17.15 -0.51 -12.42
CA ILE A 34 16.24 -1.27 -13.30
C ILE A 34 15.66 -0.38 -14.39
N LEU A 35 15.19 0.82 -14.05
CA LEU A 35 14.63 1.78 -15.01
C LEU A 35 15.71 2.26 -16.02
N ASN A 36 16.97 2.27 -15.61
CA ASN A 36 18.12 2.58 -16.45
C ASN A 36 18.70 1.37 -17.20
N GLY A 37 18.00 0.22 -17.19
CA GLY A 37 18.32 -0.93 -18.05
C GLY A 37 18.98 -2.13 -17.36
N ALA A 38 19.17 -2.10 -16.03
CA ALA A 38 19.61 -3.29 -15.31
C ALA A 38 18.52 -4.38 -15.38
N PRO A 39 18.89 -5.66 -15.38
CA PRO A 39 17.92 -6.75 -15.28
C PRO A 39 17.06 -6.63 -14.03
N ILE A 40 15.73 -6.83 -14.14
CA ILE A 40 14.80 -6.78 -13.00
C ILE A 40 15.26 -7.70 -11.86
N SER A 41 15.81 -8.87 -12.20
CA SER A 41 16.30 -9.84 -11.21
C SER A 41 17.41 -9.29 -10.31
N ASN A 42 18.19 -8.30 -10.76
CA ASN A 42 19.30 -7.76 -9.99
C ASN A 42 18.81 -6.87 -8.84
N GLY A 43 17.72 -6.11 -9.05
CA GLY A 43 17.12 -5.23 -8.03
C GLY A 43 15.90 -5.85 -7.33
N THR A 44 15.64 -7.15 -7.53
CA THR A 44 14.54 -7.86 -6.88
C THR A 44 15.06 -8.74 -5.75
N TYR A 45 14.54 -8.51 -4.54
CA TYR A 45 14.96 -9.20 -3.32
C TYR A 45 13.82 -10.05 -2.77
N THR A 46 14.06 -11.36 -2.64
CA THR A 46 13.09 -12.29 -2.08
C THR A 46 13.15 -12.30 -0.55
N LEU A 47 12.00 -12.25 0.09
CA LEU A 47 11.91 -12.30 1.55
C LEU A 47 12.29 -13.69 2.08
N ALA A 48 13.19 -13.73 3.07
CA ALA A 48 13.58 -14.99 3.72
C ALA A 48 12.41 -15.69 4.42
N SER A 49 11.43 -14.91 4.91
CA SER A 49 10.25 -15.43 5.61
C SER A 49 9.17 -15.99 4.68
N ASN A 50 9.18 -15.60 3.39
CA ASN A 50 8.20 -16.06 2.41
C ASN A 50 8.73 -15.89 0.98
N GLN A 51 9.09 -16.99 0.33
CA GLN A 51 9.66 -17.01 -1.03
C GLN A 51 8.70 -16.49 -2.13
N LEU A 52 7.41 -16.35 -1.84
CA LEU A 52 6.43 -15.81 -2.78
C LEU A 52 6.37 -14.28 -2.76
N ILE A 53 7.08 -13.64 -1.83
CA ILE A 53 7.09 -12.18 -1.69
C ILE A 53 8.46 -11.65 -2.09
N ASN A 54 8.45 -10.74 -3.05
CA ASN A 54 9.63 -10.04 -3.53
C ASN A 54 9.46 -8.54 -3.35
N VAL A 55 10.55 -7.82 -3.21
CA VAL A 55 10.57 -6.36 -3.11
C VAL A 55 11.62 -5.76 -4.03
N ILE A 56 11.30 -4.65 -4.65
CA ILE A 56 12.21 -3.77 -5.35
C ILE A 56 12.27 -2.48 -4.53
N PRO A 57 13.43 -2.11 -3.97
CA PRO A 57 13.60 -0.89 -3.19
C PRO A 57 13.49 0.36 -4.05
N ALA A 58 13.02 1.46 -3.47
CA ALA A 58 13.01 2.77 -4.11
C ALA A 58 14.43 3.29 -4.36
N PRO A 59 14.59 4.21 -5.33
CA PRO A 59 15.85 4.92 -5.56
C PRO A 59 16.30 5.69 -4.33
N ALA A 60 17.62 5.68 -4.09
CA ALA A 60 18.21 6.48 -3.03
C ALA A 60 18.20 7.99 -3.33
N LYS A 61 18.00 8.39 -4.58
CA LYS A 61 17.94 9.79 -5.05
C LYS A 61 16.56 10.11 -5.57
N ILE A 62 16.15 11.37 -5.44
CA ILE A 62 14.87 11.90 -5.93
C ILE A 62 15.00 12.27 -7.41
N GLY A 63 13.98 11.98 -8.21
CA GLY A 63 13.85 12.38 -9.61
C GLY A 63 14.34 11.35 -10.63
N ASP A 64 14.65 10.14 -10.18
CA ASP A 64 15.07 9.03 -11.04
C ASP A 64 13.88 8.30 -11.71
N ILE A 65 12.66 8.43 -11.16
CA ILE A 65 11.44 7.79 -11.68
C ILE A 65 10.70 8.76 -12.61
N THR A 66 10.52 8.37 -13.86
CA THR A 66 9.68 9.10 -14.82
C THR A 66 8.44 8.29 -15.20
N ALA A 67 7.37 8.97 -15.62
CA ALA A 67 6.15 8.29 -16.06
C ALA A 67 6.42 7.29 -17.21
N ALA A 68 7.25 7.65 -18.17
CA ALA A 68 7.57 6.79 -19.32
C ALA A 68 8.35 5.52 -18.91
N SER A 69 9.38 5.66 -18.07
CA SER A 69 10.16 4.51 -17.58
C SER A 69 9.31 3.60 -16.68
N LEU A 70 8.44 4.20 -15.84
CA LEU A 70 7.53 3.46 -14.96
C LEU A 70 6.47 2.69 -15.76
N GLU A 71 5.91 3.26 -16.83
CA GLU A 71 4.93 2.58 -17.69
C GLU A 71 5.52 1.31 -18.31
N ALA A 72 6.70 1.41 -18.90
CA ALA A 72 7.39 0.26 -19.51
C ALA A 72 7.71 -0.83 -18.47
N PHE A 73 8.17 -0.43 -17.28
CA PHE A 73 8.45 -1.33 -16.18
C PHE A 73 7.19 -2.00 -15.66
N ALA A 74 6.11 -1.23 -15.40
CA ALA A 74 4.84 -1.76 -14.88
C ALA A 74 4.24 -2.82 -15.81
N LYS A 75 4.22 -2.56 -17.12
CA LYS A 75 3.76 -3.54 -18.13
C LYS A 75 4.53 -4.86 -18.02
N LYS A 76 5.84 -4.80 -17.79
CA LYS A 76 6.70 -5.98 -17.73
C LYS A 76 6.48 -6.77 -16.42
N VAL A 77 6.48 -6.11 -15.26
CA VAL A 77 6.34 -6.82 -13.97
C VAL A 77 4.96 -7.42 -13.76
N LYS A 78 3.90 -6.80 -14.32
CA LYS A 78 2.53 -7.34 -14.29
C LYS A 78 2.39 -8.71 -14.96
N THR A 79 3.30 -9.06 -15.88
CA THR A 79 3.31 -10.40 -16.51
C THR A 79 4.11 -11.44 -15.71
N MET A 80 4.89 -11.00 -14.72
CA MET A 80 5.82 -11.86 -13.95
C MET A 80 5.23 -12.31 -12.60
N TYR A 81 4.25 -11.57 -12.07
CA TYR A 81 3.69 -11.80 -10.74
C TYR A 81 2.16 -11.85 -10.76
N ASP A 82 1.57 -12.62 -9.84
CA ASP A 82 0.11 -12.64 -9.66
C ASP A 82 -0.43 -11.31 -9.14
N VAL A 83 0.36 -10.60 -8.32
CA VAL A 83 0.02 -9.31 -7.73
C VAL A 83 1.26 -8.42 -7.69
N VAL A 84 1.12 -7.18 -8.18
CA VAL A 84 2.14 -6.14 -8.04
C VAL A 84 1.56 -4.99 -7.23
N ILE A 85 2.24 -4.56 -6.18
CA ILE A 85 1.85 -3.44 -5.33
C ILE A 85 2.90 -2.35 -5.47
N PHE A 86 2.50 -1.19 -5.96
CA PHE A 86 3.31 0.02 -5.98
C PHE A 86 2.98 0.84 -4.73
N ASP A 87 3.98 1.02 -3.86
CA ASP A 87 3.85 1.78 -2.60
C ASP A 87 4.33 3.21 -2.83
N PHE A 88 3.40 4.10 -3.11
CA PHE A 88 3.67 5.50 -3.38
C PHE A 88 3.81 6.32 -2.09
N PRO A 89 4.70 7.33 -2.08
CA PRO A 89 4.79 8.29 -0.98
C PRO A 89 3.50 9.08 -0.81
N ALA A 90 3.35 9.72 0.35
CA ALA A 90 2.28 10.68 0.55
C ALA A 90 2.44 11.85 -0.43
N GLY A 91 1.37 12.19 -1.14
CA GLY A 91 1.40 13.28 -2.12
C GLY A 91 0.47 13.05 -3.30
N LEU A 92 0.55 13.96 -4.28
CA LEU A 92 -0.39 14.05 -5.40
C LEU A 92 0.33 14.03 -6.76
N ASP A 93 1.32 13.18 -6.96
CA ASP A 93 1.92 13.02 -8.29
C ASP A 93 1.12 12.05 -9.17
N PHE A 94 0.09 12.60 -9.82
CA PHE A 94 -0.81 11.83 -10.70
C PHE A 94 -0.13 11.29 -11.96
N SER A 95 0.95 11.91 -12.42
CA SER A 95 1.65 11.44 -13.61
C SER A 95 2.22 10.05 -13.42
N LEU A 96 2.75 9.76 -12.24
CA LEU A 96 3.25 8.44 -11.89
C LEU A 96 2.11 7.44 -11.63
N TYR A 97 1.01 7.87 -10.99
CA TYR A 97 -0.13 6.99 -10.73
C TYR A 97 -0.77 6.49 -12.03
N THR A 98 -0.93 7.37 -13.03
CA THR A 98 -1.52 7.00 -14.32
C THR A 98 -0.58 6.15 -15.17
N ALA A 99 0.73 6.30 -15.00
CA ALA A 99 1.73 5.53 -15.75
C ALA A 99 1.67 4.02 -15.49
N ILE A 100 1.19 3.58 -14.32
CA ILE A 100 1.05 2.15 -14.03
C ILE A 100 -0.15 1.48 -14.71
N GLY A 101 -1.00 2.23 -15.40
CA GLY A 101 -2.07 1.74 -16.27
C GLY A 101 -3.46 1.71 -15.62
N SER A 102 -4.50 1.81 -16.45
CA SER A 102 -5.91 1.89 -16.05
C SER A 102 -6.50 0.59 -15.49
N ASP A 103 -5.82 -0.54 -15.67
CA ASP A 103 -6.17 -1.84 -15.08
C ASP A 103 -5.75 -1.97 -13.60
N THR A 104 -5.28 -0.87 -13.00
CA THR A 104 -4.77 -0.83 -11.63
C THR A 104 -5.85 -0.36 -10.67
N GLN A 105 -5.93 -0.98 -9.49
CA GLN A 105 -6.76 -0.52 -8.38
C GLN A 105 -5.96 0.44 -7.49
N PHE A 106 -6.59 1.54 -7.07
CA PHE A 106 -5.97 2.51 -6.17
C PHE A 106 -6.50 2.37 -4.74
N PHE A 107 -5.57 2.46 -3.79
CA PHE A 107 -5.92 2.45 -2.37
C PHE A 107 -5.35 3.68 -1.69
N ALA A 108 -6.25 4.57 -1.24
CA ALA A 108 -5.88 5.60 -0.30
C ALA A 108 -5.79 4.99 1.11
N VAL A 109 -4.64 5.16 1.77
CA VAL A 109 -4.45 4.73 3.16
C VAL A 109 -4.40 5.98 4.03
N CYS A 110 -5.38 6.15 4.92
CA CYS A 110 -5.40 7.27 5.86
C CYS A 110 -5.51 6.79 7.31
N ASN A 111 -5.01 7.59 8.23
CA ASN A 111 -5.34 7.46 9.65
C ASN A 111 -6.71 8.11 9.93
N PRO A 112 -7.40 7.75 11.02
CA PRO A 112 -8.71 8.31 11.34
C PRO A 112 -8.64 9.72 11.97
N ASP A 113 -7.53 10.45 11.82
CA ASP A 113 -7.47 11.85 12.24
C ASP A 113 -7.97 12.77 11.12
N PRO A 114 -8.54 13.97 11.48
CA PRO A 114 -9.15 14.86 10.50
C PRO A 114 -8.21 15.36 9.40
N VAL A 115 -6.90 15.46 9.68
CA VAL A 115 -5.91 15.91 8.68
C VAL A 115 -5.72 14.83 7.61
N SER A 116 -5.43 13.59 8.03
CA SER A 116 -5.27 12.46 7.11
C SER A 116 -6.52 12.18 6.28
N VAL A 117 -7.72 12.34 6.88
CA VAL A 117 -9.00 12.14 6.16
C VAL A 117 -9.21 13.24 5.12
N ARG A 118 -8.90 14.50 5.44
CA ARG A 118 -8.95 15.61 4.48
C ARG A 118 -7.96 15.42 3.33
N ASP A 119 -6.75 14.95 3.62
CA ASP A 119 -5.73 14.70 2.60
C ASP A 119 -6.17 13.55 1.67
N ALA A 120 -6.80 12.50 2.21
CA ALA A 120 -7.44 11.45 1.42
C ALA A 120 -8.55 12.01 0.52
N ALA A 121 -9.36 12.96 1.01
CA ALA A 121 -10.40 13.61 0.21
C ALA A 121 -9.79 14.42 -0.96
N ALA A 122 -8.66 15.09 -0.74
CA ALA A 122 -7.94 15.81 -1.80
C ALA A 122 -7.43 14.84 -2.88
N VAL A 123 -6.91 13.68 -2.49
CA VAL A 123 -6.53 12.61 -3.43
C VAL A 123 -7.75 12.12 -4.22
N CYS A 124 -8.88 11.85 -3.54
CA CYS A 124 -10.11 11.40 -4.19
C CYS A 124 -10.61 12.40 -5.23
N ALA A 125 -10.64 13.69 -4.89
CA ALA A 125 -11.09 14.76 -5.79
C ALA A 125 -10.21 14.92 -7.04
N SER A 126 -8.95 14.50 -6.96
CA SER A 126 -7.98 14.64 -8.04
C SER A 126 -7.87 13.41 -8.93
N LEU A 127 -8.37 12.24 -8.49
CA LEU A 127 -8.41 11.03 -9.32
C LEU A 127 -9.52 11.12 -10.36
N PRO A 128 -9.27 10.71 -11.62
CA PRO A 128 -10.33 10.54 -12.62
C PRO A 128 -11.33 9.49 -12.14
N GLN A 129 -12.47 9.95 -11.64
CA GLN A 129 -13.49 9.13 -10.95
C GLN A 129 -14.09 7.99 -11.81
N THR A 130 -13.97 8.09 -13.12
CA THR A 130 -14.54 7.13 -14.07
C THR A 130 -13.56 6.05 -14.53
N GLU A 131 -12.26 6.22 -14.28
CA GLU A 131 -11.24 5.36 -14.85
C GLU A 131 -10.66 4.36 -13.84
N TYR A 132 -10.78 4.65 -12.53
CA TYR A 132 -10.11 3.84 -11.52
C TYR A 132 -11.06 3.36 -10.41
N ASP A 133 -10.94 2.07 -10.02
CA ASP A 133 -11.55 1.55 -8.80
C ASP A 133 -10.72 1.98 -7.58
N ALA A 134 -11.01 3.19 -7.08
CA ALA A 134 -10.29 3.75 -5.96
C ALA A 134 -11.03 3.48 -4.63
N ARG A 135 -10.31 3.00 -3.61
CA ARG A 135 -10.88 2.59 -2.33
C ARG A 135 -10.06 3.07 -1.14
N LEU A 136 -10.71 3.15 0.02
CA LEU A 136 -10.12 3.60 1.28
C LEU A 136 -9.74 2.43 2.18
N ILE A 137 -8.53 2.50 2.74
CA ILE A 137 -8.10 1.72 3.91
C ILE A 137 -7.91 2.69 5.07
N ILE A 138 -8.73 2.55 6.12
CA ILE A 138 -8.53 3.30 7.35
C ILE A 138 -7.53 2.52 8.21
N ASN A 139 -6.34 3.09 8.42
CA ASN A 139 -5.26 2.48 9.19
C ASN A 139 -5.20 3.06 10.61
N ARG A 140 -4.57 2.33 11.54
CA ARG A 140 -4.43 2.73 12.95
C ARG A 140 -5.75 3.14 13.61
N PHE A 141 -6.83 2.50 13.23
CA PHE A 141 -8.15 2.81 13.80
C PHE A 141 -8.19 2.48 15.29
N ASP A 142 -8.64 3.44 16.10
CA ASP A 142 -9.00 3.27 17.50
C ASP A 142 -10.45 3.71 17.71
N ALA A 143 -11.25 2.86 18.37
CA ALA A 143 -12.65 3.16 18.67
C ALA A 143 -12.84 4.42 19.53
N GLU A 144 -11.76 4.96 20.13
CA GLU A 144 -11.81 6.23 20.85
C GLU A 144 -12.22 7.41 19.98
N TYR A 145 -11.90 7.40 18.68
CA TYR A 145 -12.34 8.45 17.77
C TYR A 145 -13.88 8.59 17.75
N ILE A 146 -14.58 7.45 17.84
CA ILE A 146 -16.04 7.43 17.91
C ILE A 146 -16.52 7.74 19.35
N ARG A 147 -15.89 7.16 20.37
CA ARG A 147 -16.28 7.40 21.78
C ARG A 147 -16.12 8.87 22.19
N LYS A 148 -15.08 9.53 21.71
CA LYS A 148 -14.83 10.98 21.94
C LYS A 148 -15.62 11.88 21.01
N LYS A 149 -16.49 11.33 20.17
CA LYS A 149 -17.34 12.07 19.21
C LYS A 149 -16.55 12.98 18.25
N ILE A 150 -15.32 12.57 17.89
CA ILE A 150 -14.56 13.20 16.79
C ILE A 150 -15.28 12.89 15.48
N TYR A 151 -15.79 11.66 15.36
CA TYR A 151 -16.74 11.23 14.33
C TYR A 151 -17.94 10.56 15.01
N SER A 152 -19.13 10.67 14.43
CA SER A 152 -20.32 10.00 14.94
C SER A 152 -20.23 8.48 14.72
N ASN A 153 -19.66 8.10 13.59
CA ASN A 153 -19.42 6.71 13.18
C ASN A 153 -18.30 6.64 12.11
N ILE A 154 -18.05 5.48 11.54
CA ILE A 154 -17.07 5.30 10.46
C ILE A 154 -17.57 5.91 9.14
N ASP A 155 -18.89 5.98 8.93
CA ASP A 155 -19.46 6.49 7.69
C ASP A 155 -19.10 7.97 7.51
N ASP A 156 -18.96 8.75 8.59
CA ASP A 156 -18.46 10.14 8.52
C ASP A 156 -17.08 10.21 7.86
N ILE A 157 -16.17 9.27 8.16
CA ILE A 157 -14.83 9.23 7.55
C ILE A 157 -14.92 8.88 6.06
N ILE A 158 -15.80 7.93 5.72
CA ILE A 158 -16.05 7.50 4.34
C ILE A 158 -16.59 8.67 3.53
N ASP A 159 -17.62 9.34 4.05
CA ASP A 159 -18.30 10.46 3.39
C ASP A 159 -17.35 11.65 3.18
N ILE A 160 -16.56 12.01 4.20
CA ILE A 160 -15.57 13.09 4.08
C ILE A 160 -14.48 12.75 3.07
N SER A 161 -13.98 11.50 3.07
CA SER A 161 -12.91 11.08 2.17
C SER A 161 -13.36 10.95 0.71
N GLY A 162 -14.65 10.72 0.46
CA GLY A 162 -15.22 10.48 -0.87
C GLY A 162 -14.91 9.09 -1.45
N PHE A 163 -14.15 8.25 -0.75
CA PHE A 163 -13.81 6.91 -1.19
C PHE A 163 -14.77 5.85 -0.65
N ARG A 164 -14.93 4.75 -1.38
CA ARG A 164 -15.55 3.54 -0.85
C ARG A 164 -14.59 2.77 0.05
N LEU A 165 -15.06 2.33 1.22
CA LEU A 165 -14.22 1.61 2.19
C LEU A 165 -13.87 0.19 1.68
N LEU A 166 -12.56 -0.10 1.59
CA LEU A 166 -12.04 -1.45 1.39
C LEU A 166 -11.86 -2.18 2.72
N GLY A 167 -11.31 -1.51 3.72
CA GLY A 167 -11.06 -2.12 5.00
C GLY A 167 -10.60 -1.16 6.10
N LEU A 168 -10.58 -1.71 7.32
CA LEU A 168 -10.24 -0.99 8.53
C LEU A 168 -9.25 -1.82 9.33
N VAL A 169 -8.06 -1.25 9.54
CA VAL A 169 -6.95 -1.87 10.26
C VAL A 169 -6.84 -1.22 11.65
N PRO A 170 -7.00 -1.97 12.74
CA PRO A 170 -6.91 -1.41 14.08
C PRO A 170 -5.49 -0.99 14.42
N GLN A 171 -5.36 -0.03 15.34
CA GLN A 171 -4.09 0.30 15.98
C GLN A 171 -3.46 -0.97 16.54
N SER A 172 -2.21 -1.24 16.18
CA SER A 172 -1.52 -2.48 16.54
C SER A 172 -0.06 -2.26 16.87
N ARG A 173 0.33 -2.68 18.07
CA ARG A 173 1.73 -2.63 18.49
C ARG A 173 2.62 -3.56 17.64
N ASP A 174 2.08 -4.72 17.23
CA ASP A 174 2.85 -5.65 16.37
C ASP A 174 3.19 -5.03 15.01
N LEU A 175 2.28 -4.25 14.41
CA LEU A 175 2.56 -3.53 13.16
C LEU A 175 3.54 -2.38 13.38
N MET A 176 3.46 -1.67 14.51
CA MET A 176 4.43 -0.61 14.84
C MET A 176 5.87 -1.14 15.00
N LEU A 177 6.01 -2.37 15.44
CA LEU A 177 7.31 -3.02 15.64
C LEU A 177 7.78 -3.83 14.42
N LEU A 178 7.09 -3.74 13.28
CA LEU A 178 7.41 -4.54 12.09
C LEU A 178 8.84 -4.29 11.59
N SER A 179 9.30 -3.04 11.59
CA SER A 179 10.66 -2.66 11.19
C SER A 179 11.79 -3.29 12.04
N VAL A 180 11.43 -3.78 13.24
CA VAL A 180 12.39 -4.43 14.14
C VAL A 180 12.21 -5.96 14.13
N THR A 181 10.97 -6.39 14.03
CA THR A 181 10.65 -7.83 14.16
C THR A 181 10.58 -8.55 12.82
N HIS A 182 10.39 -7.81 11.73
CA HIS A 182 10.18 -8.31 10.36
C HIS A 182 9.10 -9.42 10.27
N LYS A 183 8.19 -9.46 11.25
CA LYS A 183 7.16 -10.51 11.37
C LYS A 183 5.83 -9.95 11.83
N ILE A 184 4.76 -10.29 11.10
CA ILE A 184 3.39 -10.04 11.53
C ILE A 184 2.88 -11.31 12.21
N LYS A 185 2.47 -11.19 13.50
CA LYS A 185 1.94 -12.33 14.24
C LYS A 185 0.58 -12.76 13.70
N PRO A 186 0.42 -14.02 13.26
CA PRO A 186 -0.89 -14.56 12.86
C PRO A 186 -1.89 -14.46 14.01
N LYS A 187 -3.19 -14.38 13.68
CA LYS A 187 -4.32 -14.33 14.64
C LYS A 187 -4.50 -13.03 15.42
N THR A 188 -3.61 -12.02 15.29
CA THR A 188 -3.86 -10.68 15.85
C THR A 188 -5.06 -10.01 15.15
N LYS A 189 -5.65 -9.00 15.79
CA LYS A 189 -6.74 -8.22 15.15
C LYS A 189 -6.29 -7.56 13.85
N ALA A 190 -5.08 -6.97 13.85
CA ALA A 190 -4.50 -6.34 12.67
C ALA A 190 -4.27 -7.36 11.53
N PHE A 191 -3.70 -8.53 11.81
CA PHE A 191 -3.53 -9.59 10.82
C PHE A 191 -4.89 -10.02 10.22
N LYS A 192 -5.91 -10.23 11.07
CA LYS A 192 -7.26 -10.58 10.58
C LYS A 192 -7.89 -9.49 9.73
N ALA A 193 -7.61 -8.22 10.02
CA ALA A 193 -8.07 -7.09 9.22
C ALA A 193 -7.40 -7.07 7.85
N LEU A 194 -6.07 -7.15 7.80
CA LEU A 194 -5.30 -7.23 6.55
C LEU A 194 -5.68 -8.46 5.72
N TYR A 195 -5.91 -9.61 6.37
CA TYR A 195 -6.36 -10.82 5.68
C TYR A 195 -7.75 -10.65 5.03
N ARG A 196 -8.70 -9.94 5.68
CA ARG A 196 -9.99 -9.62 5.07
C ARG A 196 -9.85 -8.65 3.89
N ILE A 197 -8.97 -7.65 4.01
CA ILE A 197 -8.65 -6.73 2.90
C ILE A 197 -8.13 -7.54 1.72
N ALA A 198 -7.13 -8.40 1.92
CA ALA A 198 -6.56 -9.22 0.86
C ALA A 198 -7.61 -10.13 0.18
N ARG A 199 -8.55 -10.72 0.94
CA ARG A 199 -9.64 -11.50 0.36
C ARG A 199 -10.57 -10.67 -0.53
N ARG A 200 -10.89 -9.44 -0.11
CA ARG A 200 -11.70 -8.52 -0.92
C ARG A 200 -11.00 -8.11 -2.20
N LEU A 201 -9.69 -7.89 -2.16
CA LEU A 201 -8.89 -7.61 -3.34
C LEU A 201 -8.90 -8.77 -4.34
N LEU A 202 -9.07 -10.00 -3.86
CA LEU A 202 -9.22 -11.19 -4.68
C LEU A 202 -10.69 -11.45 -5.11
N GLY A 203 -11.60 -10.49 -4.91
CA GLY A 203 -13.00 -10.57 -5.35
C GLY A 203 -13.94 -11.29 -4.39
N GLU A 204 -13.50 -11.65 -3.18
CA GLU A 204 -14.38 -12.31 -2.22
C GLU A 204 -15.27 -11.32 -1.46
N GLU A 205 -16.54 -11.66 -1.28
CA GLU A 205 -17.47 -10.92 -0.41
C GLU A 205 -17.16 -11.20 1.07
N VAL A 206 -16.45 -10.28 1.71
CA VAL A 206 -16.11 -10.39 3.13
C VAL A 206 -16.73 -9.24 3.91
N ARG A 207 -17.62 -9.54 4.87
CA ARG A 207 -18.27 -8.52 5.71
C ARG A 207 -17.27 -7.78 6.60
N LEU A 208 -17.50 -6.48 6.80
CA LEU A 208 -16.78 -5.71 7.81
C LEU A 208 -17.13 -6.23 9.22
N PRO A 209 -16.14 -6.32 10.13
CA PRO A 209 -16.44 -6.67 11.51
C PRO A 209 -17.20 -5.52 12.19
N ARG A 210 -18.00 -5.85 13.20
CA ARG A 210 -18.62 -4.80 14.04
C ARG A 210 -17.52 -4.00 14.73
N ILE A 211 -17.67 -2.67 14.82
CA ILE A 211 -16.69 -1.74 15.43
C ILE A 211 -16.24 -2.20 16.82
N LYS A 212 -17.18 -2.69 17.65
CA LYS A 212 -16.87 -3.23 18.99
C LYS A 212 -15.91 -4.43 19.00
N LYS A 213 -15.64 -5.06 17.84
CA LYS A 213 -14.76 -6.22 17.68
C LYS A 213 -13.42 -5.87 17.01
N ILE A 214 -13.23 -4.61 16.64
CA ILE A 214 -12.01 -4.05 16.11
C ILE A 214 -11.18 -3.46 17.24
#